data_e720f189cf9f233484c1ca08a6bb9c74
#
_entry.id   e720f189cf9f233484c1ca08a6bb9c74
#
_cell.length_a   1.000
_cell.length_b   1.000
_cell.length_c   1.000
_cell.angle_alpha   90.00
_cell.angle_beta   90.00
_cell.angle_gamma   90.00
#
_symmetry.space_group_name_H-M   'P 1'
#
loop_
_entity.id
_entity.type
_entity.pdbx_description
1 polymer ?
#
loop_
_entity_poly.entity_id
_entity_poly.type
_entity_poly.pdbx_seq_one_letter_code
_entity_poly.pdbx_strand_id
1 'polypeptide(L)'
;MALKIVFPGPLTTVQDFGRLGHQAEGFPECGACDKYSLALANLLAGNGSAPNMAGLEYTLAGPTVQADDYTLVALAGGVSRPKVNGKDAPMFAPILLAPGDTLEIGALESGLRGYLALFGGLDIQPVLGSRSTDLKCHIGGMEGRALRAGDALPVLSAFHLPQ
;
A
#
# COMPACT_ATOMS: atom_id res chain seq x y z
N MET A 1 -15.32 -3.15 -4.50
CA MET A 1 -14.41 -3.35 -3.35
C MET A 1 -13.30 -2.32 -3.46
N ALA A 2 -13.09 -1.53 -2.42
CA ALA A 2 -12.06 -0.50 -2.35
C ALA A 2 -11.53 -0.35 -0.92
N LEU A 3 -10.30 0.14 -0.80
CA LEU A 3 -9.74 0.62 0.44
C LEU A 3 -9.77 2.14 0.43
N LYS A 4 -10.56 2.74 1.32
CA LYS A 4 -10.73 4.19 1.37
C LYS A 4 -9.67 4.84 2.25
N ILE A 5 -9.05 5.91 1.76
CA ILE A 5 -8.12 6.73 2.54
C ILE A 5 -8.93 7.70 3.40
N VAL A 6 -8.93 7.49 4.71
CA VAL A 6 -9.55 8.40 5.68
C VAL A 6 -8.60 9.55 6.01
N PHE A 7 -7.33 9.22 6.25
CA PHE A 7 -6.24 10.16 6.48
C PHE A 7 -4.98 9.62 5.80
N PRO A 8 -4.31 10.39 4.94
CA PRO A 8 -3.21 9.86 4.12
C PRO A 8 -1.86 9.80 4.84
N GLY A 9 -1.72 10.44 6.01
CA GLY A 9 -0.42 10.69 6.61
C GLY A 9 0.37 11.80 5.88
N PRO A 10 1.63 12.04 6.28
CA PRO A 10 2.45 13.09 5.67
C PRO A 10 2.76 12.87 4.20
N LEU A 11 3.05 11.61 3.83
CA LEU A 11 3.33 11.22 2.45
C LEU A 11 3.06 9.72 2.30
N THR A 12 2.02 9.40 1.54
CA THR A 12 1.69 8.03 1.16
C THR A 12 1.49 7.96 -0.35
N THR A 13 2.14 6.99 -0.99
CA THR A 13 2.08 6.76 -2.43
C THR A 13 1.86 5.29 -2.73
N VAL A 14 1.34 4.98 -3.91
CA VAL A 14 1.32 3.63 -4.46
C VAL A 14 2.69 3.30 -5.02
N GLN A 15 3.26 2.18 -4.63
CA GLN A 15 4.55 1.72 -5.12
C GLN A 15 4.52 0.20 -5.40
N ASP A 16 5.21 -0.19 -6.47
CA ASP A 16 5.63 -1.56 -6.76
C ASP A 16 7.17 -1.64 -6.82
N PHE A 17 7.76 -2.57 -7.56
CA PHE A 17 9.22 -2.66 -7.67
C PHE A 17 9.84 -1.66 -8.64
N GLY A 18 9.04 -0.86 -9.32
CA GLY A 18 9.51 0.23 -10.18
C GLY A 18 9.35 -0.02 -11.67
N ARG A 19 9.59 1.05 -12.41
CA ARG A 19 9.44 1.17 -13.87
C ARG A 19 10.77 0.91 -14.54
N LEU A 20 11.08 -0.38 -14.75
CA LEU A 20 12.35 -0.81 -15.32
C LEU A 20 12.40 -0.59 -16.84
N GLY A 21 13.58 -0.26 -17.35
CA GLY A 21 13.88 -0.23 -18.77
C GLY A 21 13.54 1.08 -19.52
N HIS A 22 13.09 2.12 -18.81
CA HIS A 22 12.66 3.39 -19.42
C HIS A 22 13.57 4.58 -19.08
N GLN A 23 14.73 4.35 -18.47
CA GLN A 23 15.66 5.43 -18.11
C GLN A 23 16.21 6.16 -19.33
N ALA A 24 16.44 5.45 -20.45
CA ALA A 24 16.88 6.04 -21.71
C ALA A 24 15.84 7.02 -22.30
N GLU A 25 14.57 6.87 -21.95
CA GLU A 25 13.48 7.74 -22.36
C GLU A 25 13.25 8.90 -21.35
N GLY A 26 14.08 8.97 -20.30
CA GLY A 26 14.01 10.02 -19.29
C GLY A 26 13.10 9.73 -18.10
N PHE A 27 12.54 8.51 -18.01
CA PHE A 27 11.70 8.12 -16.87
C PHE A 27 12.54 7.46 -15.79
N PRO A 28 12.46 7.94 -14.53
CA PRO A 28 13.13 7.28 -13.40
C PRO A 28 12.48 5.93 -13.11
N GLU A 29 13.23 5.01 -12.54
CA GLU A 29 12.71 3.71 -12.13
C GLU A 29 11.59 3.83 -11.11
N CYS A 30 11.71 4.76 -10.16
CA CYS A 30 10.81 4.87 -9.01
C CYS A 30 10.72 3.54 -8.24
N GLY A 31 9.52 3.22 -7.73
CA GLY A 31 9.30 2.01 -6.96
C GLY A 31 9.59 2.19 -5.48
N ALA A 32 9.30 1.15 -4.71
CA ALA A 32 9.50 1.14 -3.28
C ALA A 32 10.97 1.42 -2.92
N CYS A 33 11.19 2.29 -1.93
CA CYS A 33 12.53 2.55 -1.40
C CYS A 33 13.13 1.32 -0.73
N ASP A 34 12.29 0.50 -0.08
CA ASP A 34 12.63 -0.78 0.50
C ASP A 34 11.78 -1.88 -0.14
N LYS A 35 12.29 -2.43 -1.25
CA LYS A 35 11.63 -3.50 -2.01
C LYS A 35 11.45 -4.77 -1.18
N TYR A 36 12.36 -5.05 -0.24
CA TYR A 36 12.26 -6.20 0.65
C TYR A 36 11.03 -6.09 1.57
N SER A 37 10.86 -4.95 2.23
CA SER A 37 9.71 -4.72 3.11
C SER A 37 8.38 -4.72 2.34
N LEU A 38 8.34 -4.17 1.12
CA LEU A 38 7.16 -4.27 0.26
C LEU A 38 6.86 -5.72 -0.11
N ALA A 39 7.89 -6.50 -0.49
CA ALA A 39 7.72 -7.92 -0.81
C ALA A 39 7.21 -8.70 0.40
N LEU A 40 7.75 -8.45 1.59
CA LEU A 40 7.32 -9.08 2.83
C LEU A 40 5.86 -8.75 3.15
N ALA A 41 5.45 -7.48 3.04
CA ALA A 41 4.05 -7.09 3.22
C ALA A 41 3.12 -7.83 2.26
N ASN A 42 3.51 -7.93 0.98
CA ASN A 42 2.74 -8.66 -0.02
C ASN A 42 2.62 -10.16 0.30
N LEU A 43 3.71 -10.82 0.69
CA LEU A 43 3.69 -12.23 1.10
C LEU A 43 2.77 -12.46 2.30
N LEU A 44 2.84 -11.60 3.31
CA LEU A 44 2.00 -11.67 4.51
C LEU A 44 0.51 -11.40 4.19
N ALA A 45 0.23 -10.55 3.21
CA ALA A 45 -1.13 -10.31 2.74
C ALA A 45 -1.67 -11.44 1.84
N GLY A 46 -0.90 -12.51 1.62
CA GLY A 46 -1.29 -13.64 0.77
C GLY A 46 -1.07 -13.44 -0.72
N ASN A 47 -0.34 -12.41 -1.12
CA ASN A 47 0.06 -12.19 -2.50
C ASN A 47 1.35 -12.97 -2.82
N GLY A 48 1.58 -13.24 -4.08
CA GLY A 48 2.88 -13.75 -4.53
C GLY A 48 3.96 -12.67 -4.49
N SER A 49 5.17 -13.05 -4.90
CA SER A 49 6.33 -12.14 -5.00
C SER A 49 6.44 -11.44 -6.35
N ALA A 50 5.32 -11.23 -7.05
CA ALA A 50 5.32 -10.58 -8.35
C ALA A 50 5.81 -9.12 -8.26
N PRO A 51 6.76 -8.69 -9.10
CA PRO A 51 7.36 -7.35 -9.00
C PRO A 51 6.38 -6.19 -9.19
N ASN A 52 5.27 -6.44 -9.87
CA ASN A 52 4.22 -5.45 -10.15
C ASN A 52 3.07 -5.47 -9.13
N MET A 53 3.21 -6.22 -8.04
CA MET A 53 2.23 -6.23 -6.97
C MET A 53 2.39 -4.96 -6.11
N ALA A 54 1.57 -3.96 -6.40
CA ALA A 54 1.64 -2.67 -5.74
C ALA A 54 1.02 -2.70 -4.34
N GLY A 55 1.65 -1.95 -3.44
CA GLY A 55 1.15 -1.61 -2.12
C GLY A 55 1.25 -0.11 -1.86
N LEU A 56 1.01 0.30 -0.63
CA LEU A 56 1.22 1.67 -0.18
C LEU A 56 2.57 1.78 0.51
N GLU A 57 3.37 2.75 0.10
CA GLU A 57 4.56 3.21 0.82
C GLU A 57 4.22 4.49 1.56
N TYR A 58 4.49 4.56 2.86
CA TYR A 58 4.28 5.74 3.67
C TYR A 58 5.54 6.16 4.41
N THR A 59 5.68 7.46 4.66
CA THR A 59 6.88 8.09 5.24
C THR A 59 6.53 8.74 6.57
N LEU A 60 7.30 8.45 7.64
CA LEU A 60 7.19 8.97 9.01
C LEU A 60 5.93 8.54 9.76
N ALA A 61 4.79 8.52 9.12
CA ALA A 61 3.52 8.05 9.68
C ALA A 61 2.69 7.42 8.58
N GLY A 62 2.02 6.32 8.90
CA GLY A 62 1.15 5.62 7.98
C GLY A 62 -0.26 6.22 7.92
N PRO A 63 -1.01 5.87 6.87
CA PRO A 63 -2.37 6.33 6.68
C PRO A 63 -3.35 5.68 7.66
N THR A 64 -4.52 6.31 7.78
CA THR A 64 -5.73 5.67 8.28
C THR A 64 -6.58 5.27 7.08
N VAL A 65 -6.93 4.00 7.01
CA VAL A 65 -7.69 3.42 5.89
C VAL A 65 -8.96 2.73 6.40
N GLN A 66 -10.01 2.71 5.59
CA GLN A 66 -11.26 2.01 5.88
C GLN A 66 -11.57 1.01 4.78
N ALA A 67 -11.88 -0.21 5.17
CA ALA A 67 -12.29 -1.27 4.25
C ALA A 67 -13.79 -1.15 3.94
N ASP A 68 -14.17 -1.26 2.66
CA ASP A 68 -15.58 -1.34 2.26
C ASP A 68 -16.08 -2.78 2.12
N ASP A 69 -15.16 -3.75 2.13
CA ASP A 69 -15.43 -5.18 2.06
C ASP A 69 -14.37 -5.95 2.86
N TYR A 70 -14.56 -7.27 3.04
CA TYR A 70 -13.53 -8.10 3.67
C TYR A 70 -12.21 -8.00 2.92
N THR A 71 -11.18 -7.60 3.63
CA THR A 71 -9.86 -7.36 3.05
C THR A 71 -8.78 -7.89 3.99
N LEU A 72 -7.89 -8.72 3.48
CA LEU A 72 -6.70 -9.14 4.22
C LEU A 72 -5.57 -8.16 3.89
N VAL A 73 -4.98 -7.57 4.93
CA VAL A 73 -3.88 -6.62 4.78
C VAL A 73 -2.68 -7.04 5.64
N ALA A 74 -1.51 -6.51 5.34
CA ALA A 74 -0.32 -6.70 6.16
C ALA A 74 0.57 -5.47 6.13
N LEU A 75 1.27 -5.25 7.24
CA LEU A 75 2.21 -4.14 7.46
C LEU A 75 3.63 -4.67 7.62
N ALA A 76 4.58 -4.02 6.94
CA ALA A 76 6.01 -4.31 7.09
C ALA A 76 6.84 -3.02 6.95
N GLY A 77 8.15 -3.12 7.20
CA GLY A 77 9.07 -1.97 7.18
C GLY A 77 9.16 -1.28 8.52
N GLY A 78 9.04 0.04 8.52
CA GLY A 78 9.08 0.84 9.74
C GLY A 78 8.04 0.41 10.77
N VAL A 79 8.41 0.43 12.04
CA VAL A 79 7.59 -0.09 13.13
C VAL A 79 6.68 1.01 13.68
N SER A 80 5.41 0.70 13.80
CA SER A 80 4.38 1.55 14.43
C SER A 80 3.53 0.71 15.39
N ARG A 81 2.52 1.33 15.99
CA ARG A 81 1.50 0.64 16.81
C ARG A 81 0.13 0.77 16.11
N PRO A 82 -0.11 -0.04 15.09
CA PRO A 82 -1.36 0.04 14.35
C PRO A 82 -2.55 -0.37 15.23
N LYS A 83 -3.72 0.17 14.89
CA LYS A 83 -4.98 -0.15 15.57
C LYS A 83 -6.08 -0.42 14.55
N VAL A 84 -6.89 -1.41 14.81
CA VAL A 84 -8.16 -1.64 14.10
C VAL A 84 -9.30 -1.27 15.04
N ASN A 85 -10.08 -0.28 14.67
CA ASN A 85 -11.20 0.24 15.48
C ASN A 85 -10.77 0.60 16.92
N GLY A 86 -9.58 1.18 17.07
CA GLY A 86 -9.00 1.56 18.36
C GLY A 86 -8.36 0.43 19.17
N LYS A 87 -8.38 -0.81 18.70
CA LYS A 87 -7.72 -1.97 19.34
C LYS A 87 -6.39 -2.26 18.65
N ASP A 88 -5.37 -2.60 19.45
CA ASP A 88 -4.04 -2.90 18.92
C ASP A 88 -4.09 -4.01 17.88
N ALA A 89 -3.37 -3.80 16.79
CA ALA A 89 -3.21 -4.73 15.69
C ALA A 89 -1.72 -5.09 15.50
N PRO A 90 -1.41 -6.29 14.96
CA PRO A 90 -0.04 -6.71 14.81
C PRO A 90 0.67 -6.02 13.64
N MET A 91 2.00 -5.86 13.77
CA MET A 91 2.93 -5.68 12.65
C MET A 91 3.43 -7.05 12.19
N PHE A 92 3.85 -7.13 10.92
CA PHE A 92 4.47 -8.33 10.32
C PHE A 92 3.59 -9.59 10.40
N ALA A 93 2.28 -9.40 10.36
CA ALA A 93 1.30 -10.48 10.36
C ALA A 93 0.07 -10.08 9.54
N PRO A 94 -0.70 -11.04 9.04
CA PRO A 94 -1.96 -10.75 8.36
C PRO A 94 -2.98 -10.11 9.32
N ILE A 95 -3.70 -9.11 8.84
CA ILE A 95 -4.80 -8.44 9.54
C ILE A 95 -6.03 -8.56 8.65
N LEU A 96 -7.09 -9.21 9.14
CA LEU A 96 -8.37 -9.25 8.44
C LEU A 96 -9.20 -8.03 8.85
N LEU A 97 -9.62 -7.25 7.88
CA LEU A 97 -10.55 -6.15 8.04
C LEU A 97 -11.92 -6.57 7.52
N ALA A 98 -12.96 -6.36 8.31
CA ALA A 98 -14.35 -6.50 7.89
C ALA A 98 -14.86 -5.20 7.24
N PRO A 99 -15.99 -5.25 6.50
CA PRO A 99 -16.61 -4.04 5.96
C PRO A 99 -16.85 -2.99 7.04
N GLY A 100 -16.37 -1.78 6.83
CA GLY A 100 -16.45 -0.65 7.76
C GLY A 100 -15.30 -0.55 8.77
N ASP A 101 -14.46 -1.58 8.91
CA ASP A 101 -13.31 -1.51 9.81
C ASP A 101 -12.32 -0.44 9.35
N THR A 102 -11.78 0.25 10.35
CA THR A 102 -10.78 1.30 10.16
C THR A 102 -9.44 0.86 10.75
N LEU A 103 -8.42 0.80 9.91
CA LEU A 103 -7.04 0.57 10.31
C LEU A 103 -6.29 1.90 10.39
N GLU A 104 -5.86 2.27 11.58
CA GLU A 104 -4.98 3.41 11.85
C GLU A 104 -3.55 2.89 12.02
N ILE A 105 -2.63 3.30 11.16
CA ILE A 105 -1.23 2.84 11.23
C ILE A 105 -0.43 3.73 12.17
N GLY A 106 -0.61 5.05 12.10
CA GLY A 106 0.01 6.01 13.00
C GLY A 106 1.50 6.28 12.74
N ALA A 107 2.13 6.99 13.66
CA ALA A 107 3.53 7.39 13.56
C ALA A 107 4.47 6.18 13.64
N LEU A 108 5.56 6.24 12.87
CA LEU A 108 6.64 5.25 12.99
C LEU A 108 7.49 5.54 14.23
N GLU A 109 7.66 4.55 15.08
CA GLU A 109 8.56 4.61 16.24
C GLU A 109 9.99 4.26 15.85
N SER A 110 10.16 3.50 14.77
CA SER A 110 11.45 3.06 14.23
C SER A 110 11.35 2.91 12.72
N GLY A 111 12.40 3.29 12.01
CA GLY A 111 12.43 3.33 10.56
C GLY A 111 11.81 4.63 10.00
N LEU A 112 12.00 4.83 8.70
CA LEU A 112 11.51 6.03 8.00
C LEU A 112 10.31 5.71 7.13
N ARG A 113 10.28 4.51 6.57
CA ARG A 113 9.28 4.06 5.60
C ARG A 113 8.59 2.79 6.07
N GLY A 114 7.29 2.73 5.86
CA GLY A 114 6.51 1.53 6.05
C GLY A 114 5.67 1.21 4.84
N TYR A 115 5.15 0.00 4.80
CA TYR A 115 4.42 -0.58 3.68
C TYR A 115 3.14 -1.23 4.16
N LEU A 116 2.06 -0.95 3.44
CA LEU A 116 0.78 -1.64 3.58
C LEU A 116 0.49 -2.37 2.27
N ALA A 117 0.41 -3.68 2.33
CA ALA A 117 -0.08 -4.50 1.24
C ALA A 117 -1.47 -5.05 1.55
N LEU A 118 -2.23 -5.37 0.51
CA LEU A 118 -3.56 -5.96 0.62
C LEU A 118 -3.70 -7.15 -0.32
N PHE A 119 -4.48 -8.14 0.10
CA PHE A 119 -4.75 -9.34 -0.70
C PHE A 119 -5.31 -8.97 -2.08
N GLY A 120 -4.79 -9.63 -3.11
CA GLY A 120 -5.13 -9.37 -4.49
C GLY A 120 -4.43 -8.15 -5.11
N GLY A 121 -3.86 -7.25 -4.28
CA GLY A 121 -3.20 -6.04 -4.75
C GLY A 121 -4.16 -4.93 -5.21
N LEU A 122 -3.59 -3.82 -5.64
CA LEU A 122 -4.32 -2.64 -6.09
C LEU A 122 -4.63 -2.72 -7.59
N ASP A 123 -5.91 -2.48 -7.95
CA ASP A 123 -6.36 -2.37 -9.34
C ASP A 123 -6.09 -0.97 -9.89
N ILE A 124 -4.83 -0.65 -10.04
CA ILE A 124 -4.36 0.61 -10.61
C ILE A 124 -3.73 0.33 -11.96
N GLN A 125 -4.09 1.12 -12.94
CA GLN A 125 -3.56 0.98 -14.29
C GLN A 125 -2.03 1.19 -14.29
N PRO A 126 -1.26 0.21 -14.77
CA PRO A 126 0.18 0.39 -14.90
C PRO A 126 0.53 1.40 -16.00
N VAL A 127 1.56 2.19 -15.75
CA VAL A 127 2.16 3.11 -16.74
C VAL A 127 3.59 2.64 -17.00
N LEU A 128 3.90 2.35 -18.25
CA LEU A 128 5.19 1.78 -18.66
C LEU A 128 5.57 0.53 -17.81
N GLY A 129 4.58 -0.35 -17.59
CA GLY A 129 4.75 -1.61 -16.88
C GLY A 129 4.80 -1.53 -15.35
N SER A 130 4.64 -0.35 -14.74
CA SER A 130 4.68 -0.16 -13.29
C SER A 130 3.49 0.65 -12.79
N ARG A 131 3.00 0.28 -11.58
CA ARG A 131 1.99 1.04 -10.83
C ARG A 131 2.61 2.10 -9.92
N SER A 132 3.94 2.17 -9.85
CA SER A 132 4.63 3.12 -8.98
C SER A 132 4.33 4.56 -9.32
N THR A 133 4.03 5.34 -8.29
CA THR A 133 3.88 6.79 -8.39
C THR A 133 5.23 7.44 -8.64
N ASP A 134 5.30 8.26 -9.68
CA ASP A 134 6.39 9.20 -9.92
C ASP A 134 5.87 10.62 -9.68
N LEU A 135 6.22 11.19 -8.54
CA LEU A 135 5.78 12.53 -8.15
C LEU A 135 6.38 13.64 -9.02
N LYS A 136 7.53 13.40 -9.64
CA LYS A 136 8.22 14.37 -10.48
C LYS A 136 7.60 14.43 -11.88
N CYS A 137 7.34 13.27 -12.47
CA CYS A 137 6.74 13.16 -13.80
C CYS A 137 5.21 13.16 -13.77
N HIS A 138 4.58 13.08 -12.58
CA HIS A 138 3.13 12.99 -12.38
C HIS A 138 2.50 11.81 -13.13
N ILE A 139 3.10 10.62 -13.02
CA ILE A 139 2.60 9.39 -13.64
C ILE A 139 2.52 8.24 -12.63
N GLY A 140 1.72 7.24 -12.96
CA GLY A 140 1.51 6.03 -12.13
C GLY A 140 0.72 6.31 -10.86
N GLY A 141 0.52 5.27 -10.06
CA GLY A 141 -0.26 5.36 -8.83
C GLY A 141 -1.64 5.98 -9.02
N MET A 142 -2.05 6.79 -8.06
CA MET A 142 -3.27 7.59 -8.14
C MET A 142 -2.93 8.93 -8.80
N GLU A 143 -3.09 8.99 -10.13
CA GLU A 143 -2.90 10.22 -10.92
C GLU A 143 -1.51 10.88 -10.76
N GLY A 144 -0.46 10.08 -10.53
CA GLY A 144 0.90 10.58 -10.37
C GLY A 144 1.12 11.46 -9.13
N ARG A 145 0.31 11.32 -8.09
CA ARG A 145 0.36 12.14 -6.89
C ARG A 145 0.35 11.31 -5.59
N ALA A 146 0.68 11.94 -4.50
CA ALA A 146 0.45 11.38 -3.17
C ALA A 146 -1.07 11.20 -2.92
N LEU A 147 -1.39 10.22 -2.08
CA LEU A 147 -2.78 9.96 -1.69
C LEU A 147 -3.35 11.11 -0.86
N ARG A 148 -4.67 11.26 -0.94
CA ARG A 148 -5.45 12.27 -0.23
C ARG A 148 -6.60 11.64 0.53
N ALA A 149 -7.09 12.30 1.56
CA ALA A 149 -8.32 11.91 2.22
C ALA A 149 -9.47 11.84 1.20
N GLY A 150 -10.23 10.76 1.22
CA GLY A 150 -11.33 10.51 0.30
C GLY A 150 -10.95 9.66 -0.92
N ASP A 151 -9.67 9.43 -1.20
CA ASP A 151 -9.26 8.51 -2.26
C ASP A 151 -9.81 7.11 -1.98
N ALA A 152 -10.36 6.47 -3.00
CA ALA A 152 -10.80 5.08 -2.96
C ALA A 152 -9.88 4.24 -3.85
N LEU A 153 -9.13 3.34 -3.25
CA LEU A 153 -8.18 2.48 -3.94
C LEU A 153 -8.89 1.20 -4.36
N PRO A 154 -9.12 0.96 -5.65
CA PRO A 154 -9.74 -0.27 -6.10
C PRO A 154 -8.81 -1.47 -5.88
N VAL A 155 -9.40 -2.62 -5.54
CA VAL A 155 -8.70 -3.87 -5.24
C VAL A 155 -8.94 -4.86 -6.37
N LEU A 156 -7.88 -5.53 -6.85
CA LEU A 156 -7.94 -6.47 -7.97
C LEU A 156 -8.78 -7.72 -7.66
N SER A 157 -8.70 -8.24 -6.44
CA SER A 157 -9.38 -9.49 -6.06
C SER A 157 -10.03 -9.38 -4.70
N ALA A 158 -11.26 -9.90 -4.58
CA ALA A 158 -11.94 -10.02 -3.31
C ALA A 158 -11.28 -11.07 -2.40
N PHE A 159 -11.19 -10.77 -1.12
CA PHE A 159 -10.89 -11.77 -0.12
C PHE A 159 -12.19 -12.47 0.29
N HIS A 160 -12.27 -13.77 0.05
CA HIS A 160 -13.43 -14.57 0.45
C HIS A 160 -13.09 -15.35 1.73
N LEU A 161 -13.91 -15.20 2.75
CA LEU A 161 -13.80 -16.06 3.93
C LEU A 161 -14.04 -17.51 3.53
N PRO A 162 -13.22 -18.48 3.97
CA PRO A 162 -13.53 -19.88 3.79
C PRO A 162 -14.87 -20.19 4.46
N GLN A 163 -15.73 -20.95 3.74
CA GLN A 163 -17.00 -21.44 4.29
C GLN A 163 -16.77 -22.54 5.31
#